data_878e3310e7d0e4edd580d1f401f3a612
#
_entry.id   878e3310e7d0e4edd580d1f401f3a612
#
_cell.length_a   1.000
_cell.length_b   1.000
_cell.length_c   1.000
_cell.angle_alpha   90.00
_cell.angle_beta   90.00
_cell.angle_gamma   90.00
#
_symmetry.space_group_name_H-M   'P 1'
#
loop_
_entity.id
_entity.type
_entity.pdbx_description
1 polymer ?
#
loop_
_entity_poly.entity_id
_entity_poly.type
_entity_poly.pdbx_seq_one_letter_code
_entity_poly.pdbx_strand_id
1 'polypeptide(L)'
;MASSMKDIKLRIHRSIRDRVLELCTQDRVAPDGEEYYLVDYPFIERDYYYDMILGFGDKCECLEPAHVREELKRRIERMASVYRDRV
;
A
#
# COMPACT_ATOMS: atom_id res chain seq x y z
N MET A 1 22.18 -5.40 -13.00
CA MET A 1 21.59 -5.98 -11.81
C MET A 1 20.09 -6.03 -11.91
N ALA A 2 19.54 -7.12 -11.54
CA ALA A 2 18.11 -7.31 -11.68
C ALA A 2 17.34 -6.34 -10.81
N SER A 3 16.13 -6.05 -11.26
CA SER A 3 15.20 -5.27 -10.49
C SER A 3 14.91 -5.95 -9.15
N SER A 4 14.66 -5.16 -8.13
CA SER A 4 14.29 -5.67 -6.82
C SER A 4 12.78 -5.73 -6.64
N MET A 5 12.04 -5.76 -7.73
CA MET A 5 10.59 -5.82 -7.64
C MET A 5 10.14 -7.13 -6.99
N LYS A 6 9.37 -7.01 -5.95
CA LYS A 6 8.79 -8.13 -5.22
C LYS A 6 7.34 -7.81 -4.92
N ASP A 7 6.55 -8.86 -4.73
CA ASP A 7 5.17 -8.64 -4.35
C ASP A 7 5.08 -8.35 -2.87
N ILE A 8 4.27 -7.36 -2.53
CA ILE A 8 3.87 -7.13 -1.16
C ILE A 8 2.39 -7.47 -1.04
N LYS A 9 1.96 -7.75 0.17
CA LYS A 9 0.57 -8.10 0.42
C LYS A 9 -0.16 -6.88 0.96
N LEU A 10 -1.17 -6.44 0.23
CA LEU A 10 -2.01 -5.33 0.63
C LEU A 10 -3.42 -5.81 0.92
N ARG A 11 -4.08 -5.12 1.85
CA ARG A 11 -5.51 -5.27 2.08
C ARG A 11 -6.14 -3.95 1.71
N ILE A 12 -7.05 -3.95 0.75
CA ILE A 12 -7.63 -2.72 0.24
C ILE A 12 -9.14 -2.75 0.42
N HIS A 13 -9.71 -1.58 0.66
CA HIS A 13 -11.15 -1.42 0.68
C HIS A 13 -11.69 -1.46 -0.76
N ARG A 14 -12.89 -1.99 -0.92
CA ARG A 14 -13.48 -2.16 -2.25
C ARG A 14 -13.61 -0.85 -3.02
N SER A 15 -13.68 0.27 -2.31
CA SER A 15 -13.85 1.58 -2.95
C SER A 15 -12.65 1.98 -3.82
N ILE A 16 -11.47 1.39 -3.60
CA ILE A 16 -10.29 1.71 -4.40
C ILE A 16 -9.88 0.56 -5.31
N ARG A 17 -10.73 -0.45 -5.42
CA ARG A 17 -10.38 -1.63 -6.23
C ARG A 17 -10.01 -1.26 -7.67
N ASP A 18 -10.78 -0.39 -8.29
CA ASP A 18 -10.53 -0.01 -9.67
C ASP A 18 -9.21 0.73 -9.83
N ARG A 19 -8.86 1.58 -8.86
CA ARG A 19 -7.59 2.29 -8.89
C ARG A 19 -6.42 1.32 -8.78
N VAL A 20 -6.55 0.32 -7.94
CA VAL A 20 -5.51 -0.69 -7.76
C VAL A 20 -5.38 -1.54 -9.01
N LEU A 21 -6.50 -1.88 -9.65
CA LEU A 21 -6.49 -2.69 -10.86
C LEU A 21 -5.85 -1.99 -12.06
N GLU A 22 -5.67 -0.68 -11.98
CA GLU A 22 -4.90 0.03 -13.00
C GLU A 22 -3.41 -0.26 -12.87
N LEU A 23 -2.98 -0.77 -11.73
CA LEU A 23 -1.57 -0.96 -11.43
C LEU A 23 -1.17 -2.43 -11.33
N CYS A 24 -2.14 -3.33 -11.28
CA CYS A 24 -1.87 -4.76 -11.26
C CYS A 24 -3.01 -5.49 -11.92
N THR A 25 -2.78 -6.77 -12.25
CA THR A 25 -3.78 -7.56 -12.96
C THR A 25 -4.81 -8.13 -11.98
N GLN A 26 -5.96 -8.50 -12.54
CA GLN A 26 -7.09 -8.98 -11.76
C GLN A 26 -6.80 -10.28 -11.01
N ASP A 27 -5.92 -11.11 -11.56
CA ASP A 27 -5.57 -12.38 -10.94
C ASP A 27 -4.75 -12.21 -9.66
N ARG A 28 -4.29 -11.00 -9.38
CA ARG A 28 -3.55 -10.69 -8.14
C ARG A 28 -4.46 -10.22 -7.02
N VAL A 29 -5.75 -10.14 -7.28
CA VAL A 29 -6.72 -9.58 -6.33
C VAL A 29 -7.70 -10.67 -5.95
N ALA A 30 -7.87 -10.90 -4.65
CA ALA A 30 -8.79 -11.91 -4.13
C ALA A 30 -9.71 -11.29 -3.09
N PRO A 31 -10.97 -11.69 -3.04
CA PRO A 31 -11.89 -11.16 -2.03
C PRO A 31 -11.43 -11.51 -0.61
N ASP A 32 -11.70 -10.59 0.30
CA ASP A 32 -11.47 -10.81 1.73
C ASP A 32 -12.71 -10.27 2.45
N GLY A 33 -13.75 -11.09 2.48
CA GLY A 33 -15.05 -10.67 2.95
C GLY A 33 -15.76 -9.85 1.89
N GLU A 34 -16.71 -9.03 2.30
CA GLU A 34 -17.55 -8.28 1.37
C GLU A 34 -17.01 -6.90 1.07
N GLU A 35 -16.16 -6.36 1.93
CA GLU A 35 -15.72 -4.99 1.78
C GLU A 35 -14.27 -4.83 1.42
N TYR A 36 -13.48 -5.91 1.48
CA TYR A 36 -12.04 -5.82 1.31
C TYR A 36 -11.54 -6.83 0.30
N TYR A 37 -10.33 -6.56 -0.20
CA TYR A 37 -9.62 -7.47 -1.10
C TYR A 37 -8.18 -7.59 -0.62
N LEU A 38 -7.60 -8.77 -0.85
CA LEU A 38 -6.16 -8.98 -0.67
C LEU A 38 -5.50 -8.89 -2.02
N VAL A 39 -4.37 -8.21 -2.08
CA VAL A 39 -3.69 -7.93 -3.35
C VAL A 39 -2.23 -8.29 -3.22
N ASP A 40 -1.72 -9.05 -4.19
CA ASP A 40 -0.29 -9.23 -4.37
C ASP A 40 0.19 -8.11 -5.29
N TYR A 41 0.77 -7.09 -4.71
CA TYR A 41 1.06 -5.84 -5.39
C TYR A 41 2.54 -5.75 -5.74
N PRO A 42 2.87 -5.49 -7.02
CA PRO A 42 4.29 -5.36 -7.41
C PRO A 42 4.90 -4.10 -6.81
N PHE A 43 6.04 -4.26 -6.15
CA PHE A 43 6.60 -3.20 -5.33
C PHE A 43 8.12 -3.18 -5.44
N ILE A 44 8.66 -1.98 -5.53
CA ILE A 44 10.10 -1.73 -5.44
C ILE A 44 10.31 -0.78 -4.26
N GLU A 45 11.34 -1.03 -3.46
CA GLU A 45 11.57 -0.23 -2.25
C GLU A 45 12.22 1.09 -2.62
N ARG A 46 11.42 2.01 -3.11
CA ARG A 46 11.81 3.37 -3.47
C ARG A 46 10.72 4.33 -3.01
N ASP A 47 11.11 5.57 -2.82
CA ASP A 47 10.17 6.60 -2.36
C ASP A 47 8.91 6.66 -3.19
N TYR A 48 9.06 6.59 -4.51
CA TYR A 48 7.90 6.66 -5.42
C TYR A 48 6.85 5.60 -5.09
N TYR A 49 7.31 4.37 -4.83
CA TYR A 49 6.38 3.27 -4.56
C TYR A 49 5.75 3.40 -3.18
N TYR A 50 6.53 3.82 -2.19
CA TYR A 50 5.96 4.09 -0.87
C TYR A 50 4.91 5.19 -0.95
N ASP A 51 5.20 6.25 -1.70
CA ASP A 51 4.26 7.36 -1.83
C ASP A 51 2.98 6.95 -2.51
N MET A 52 3.05 6.02 -3.48
CA MET A 52 1.84 5.51 -4.11
C MET A 52 0.95 4.78 -3.12
N ILE A 53 1.54 3.95 -2.28
CA ILE A 53 0.76 3.25 -1.25
C ILE A 53 0.13 4.25 -0.28
N LEU A 54 0.90 5.23 0.14
CA LEU A 54 0.39 6.26 1.05
C LEU A 54 -0.72 7.08 0.41
N GLY A 55 -0.67 7.25 -0.90
CA GLY A 55 -1.69 7.98 -1.63
C GLY A 55 -3.05 7.30 -1.65
N PHE A 56 -3.12 6.02 -1.34
CA PHE A 56 -4.41 5.33 -1.21
C PHE A 56 -5.10 5.67 0.11
N GLY A 57 -4.41 6.34 1.03
CA GLY A 57 -4.99 6.77 2.27
C GLY A 57 -5.30 5.62 3.20
N ASP A 58 -6.40 5.74 3.94
CA ASP A 58 -6.77 4.73 4.92
C ASP A 58 -7.54 3.56 4.31
N LYS A 59 -7.63 3.51 2.99
CA LYS A 59 -8.30 2.41 2.29
C LYS A 59 -7.34 1.28 1.94
N CYS A 60 -6.08 1.40 2.30
CA CYS A 60 -5.06 0.43 1.93
C CYS A 60 -4.16 0.18 3.13
N GLU A 61 -3.90 -1.08 3.41
CA GLU A 61 -3.00 -1.46 4.49
C GLU A 61 -1.99 -2.46 3.95
N CYS A 62 -0.70 -2.24 4.20
CA CYS A 62 0.32 -3.22 3.87
C CYS A 62 0.40 -4.24 5.00
N LEU A 63 0.17 -5.50 4.65
CA LEU A 63 0.20 -6.59 5.63
C LEU A 63 1.59 -7.20 5.73
N GLU A 64 2.28 -7.36 4.61
CA GLU A 64 3.57 -8.03 4.52
C GLU A 64 4.36 -7.43 3.36
N PRO A 65 5.67 -7.47 3.41
CA PRO A 65 6.50 -7.96 4.51
C PRO A 65 6.62 -6.94 5.64
N ALA A 66 7.11 -7.40 6.79
CA ALA A 66 7.15 -6.54 7.97
C ALA A 66 7.96 -5.28 7.77
N HIS A 67 9.10 -5.36 7.07
CA HIS A 67 9.96 -4.19 6.91
C HIS A 67 9.30 -3.09 6.06
N VAL A 68 8.49 -3.47 5.07
CA VAL A 68 7.76 -2.49 4.28
C VAL A 68 6.65 -1.87 5.11
N ARG A 69 5.92 -2.71 5.86
CA ARG A 69 4.87 -2.23 6.74
C ARG A 69 5.42 -1.23 7.76
N GLU A 70 6.57 -1.54 8.34
CA GLU A 70 7.18 -0.64 9.35
C GLU A 70 7.67 0.66 8.73
N GLU A 71 8.20 0.60 7.52
CA GLU A 71 8.62 1.83 6.84
C GLU A 71 7.42 2.73 6.52
N LEU A 72 6.32 2.15 6.06
CA LEU A 72 5.11 2.91 5.82
C LEU A 72 4.62 3.56 7.11
N LYS A 73 4.65 2.82 8.20
CA LYS A 73 4.25 3.35 9.50
C LYS A 73 5.09 4.54 9.91
N ARG A 74 6.39 4.46 9.71
CA ARG A 74 7.29 5.58 10.02
C ARG A 74 6.96 6.82 9.18
N ARG A 75 6.66 6.62 7.90
CA ARG A 75 6.32 7.73 7.02
C ARG A 75 5.01 8.37 7.42
N ILE A 76 4.03 7.55 7.82
CA ILE A 76 2.74 8.06 8.28
C ILE A 76 2.92 8.90 9.54
N GLU A 77 3.77 8.43 10.45
CA GLU A 77 4.02 9.18 11.69
C GLU A 77 4.69 10.52 11.42
N ARG A 78 5.62 10.56 10.45
CA ARG A 78 6.23 11.82 10.06
C ARG A 78 5.21 12.76 9.42
N MET A 79 4.32 12.21 8.59
CA MET A 79 3.25 13.00 7.99
C MET A 79 2.32 13.57 9.04
N ALA A 80 1.94 12.75 10.01
CA ALA A 80 1.08 13.19 11.09
C ALA A 80 1.72 14.32 11.89
N SER A 81 3.04 14.24 12.12
CA SER A 81 3.70 15.26 12.91
C SER A 81 3.74 16.61 12.20
N VAL A 82 3.74 16.61 10.88
CA VAL A 82 3.66 17.86 10.11
C VAL A 82 2.41 18.66 10.48
N TYR A 83 1.33 17.95 10.72
CA TYR A 83 0.05 18.61 11.02
C TYR A 83 -0.21 18.82 12.50
N ARG A 84 0.39 17.98 13.35
CA ARG A 84 0.14 18.05 14.79
C ARG A 84 0.60 19.36 15.42
N ASP A 85 1.73 19.87 14.94
CA ASP A 85 2.37 21.03 15.57
C ASP A 85 1.88 22.35 15.01
N ARG A 86 0.88 22.32 14.16
CA ARG A 86 0.32 23.52 13.54
C ARG A 86 -0.94 23.87 14.27
N VAL A 87 -0.83 24.78 15.18
CA VAL A 87 -1.97 25.17 16.01
C VAL A 87 -2.45 26.53 15.61
#